data_222cc10ecad1c716d9f57aded4e4c182
#
_entry.id   222cc10ecad1c716d9f57aded4e4c182
#
_cell.length_a   1.000
_cell.length_b   1.000
_cell.length_c   1.000
_cell.angle_alpha   90.00
_cell.angle_beta   90.00
_cell.angle_gamma   90.00
#
_symmetry.space_group_name_H-M   'P 1'
#
loop_
_entity.id
_entity.type
_entity.pdbx_description
1 polymer ?
#
loop_
_entity_poly.entity_id
_entity_poly.type
_entity_poly.pdbx_seq_one_letter_code
_entity_poly.pdbx_strand_id
1 'polypeptide(L)'
;WGYRIGISYFQGGDSFIKASNSNRGLFFPIEVNFLTSGNKHKLELGLGSNLGIYNEHISFIEESKEQYETISSTSNTTFGYYFFSNIGYRYISTKGFLFRIGLSPSFSFNDKHGITKEPFIYPYISFGYSF
;
A
#
# COMPACT_ATOMS: atom_id res chain seq x y z
N TRP A 1 23.80 -3.66 1.52
CA TRP A 1 22.50 -4.31 1.32
C TRP A 1 21.73 -4.31 2.63
N GLY A 2 20.42 -4.17 2.58
CA GLY A 2 19.54 -4.28 3.72
C GLY A 2 18.26 -5.01 3.35
N TYR A 3 17.61 -5.57 4.37
CA TYR A 3 16.32 -6.23 4.23
C TYR A 3 15.29 -5.50 5.08
N ARG A 4 14.05 -5.46 4.61
CA ARG A 4 12.91 -4.94 5.36
C ARG A 4 11.77 -5.94 5.30
N ILE A 5 11.23 -6.24 6.46
CA ILE A 5 10.00 -7.01 6.63
C ILE A 5 9.08 -6.16 7.50
N GLY A 6 7.82 -6.11 7.18
CA GLY A 6 6.86 -5.29 7.92
C GLY A 6 5.46 -5.86 7.90
N ILE A 7 4.60 -5.16 8.59
CA ILE A 7 3.14 -5.36 8.57
C ILE A 7 2.54 -4.02 8.24
N SER A 8 1.63 -3.98 7.28
CA SER A 8 0.88 -2.78 6.93
C SER A 8 -0.61 -3.07 6.88
N TYR A 9 -1.39 -2.13 7.36
CA TYR A 9 -2.83 -2.14 7.27
C TYR A 9 -3.28 -1.05 6.31
N PHE A 10 -4.19 -1.40 5.43
CA PHE A 10 -4.81 -0.49 4.49
C PHE A 10 -6.31 -0.46 4.73
N GLN A 11 -6.86 0.74 4.72
CA GLN A 11 -8.30 0.96 4.69
C GLN A 11 -8.58 2.09 3.71
N GLY A 12 -9.41 1.83 2.73
CA GLY A 12 -9.84 2.81 1.75
C GLY A 12 -11.28 2.56 1.36
N GLY A 13 -11.93 3.56 0.80
CA GLY A 13 -13.28 3.43 0.27
C GLY A 13 -13.67 4.66 -0.52
N ASP A 14 -14.43 4.43 -1.58
CA ASP A 14 -15.05 5.45 -2.39
C ASP A 14 -16.57 5.34 -2.26
N SER A 15 -17.22 6.48 -2.14
CA SER A 15 -18.67 6.57 -2.06
C SER A 15 -19.19 7.37 -3.24
N PHE A 16 -19.92 6.70 -4.13
CA PHE A 16 -20.66 7.33 -5.23
C PHE A 16 -22.16 7.35 -4.91
N ILE A 17 -22.91 8.18 -5.59
CA ILE A 17 -24.34 8.45 -5.33
C ILE A 17 -25.20 7.17 -5.28
N LYS A 18 -24.77 6.05 -5.89
CA LYS A 18 -25.51 4.79 -5.94
C LYS A 18 -24.70 3.55 -5.53
N ALA A 19 -23.43 3.71 -5.15
CA ALA A 19 -22.59 2.61 -4.73
C ALA A 19 -21.58 3.07 -3.69
N SER A 20 -21.36 2.23 -2.69
CA SER A 20 -20.31 2.40 -1.69
C SER A 20 -19.37 1.22 -1.75
N ASN A 21 -18.09 1.51 -1.89
CA ASN A 21 -17.02 0.51 -1.90
C ASN A 21 -16.11 0.76 -0.71
N SER A 22 -15.88 -0.24 0.10
CA SER A 22 -14.91 -0.16 1.19
C SER A 22 -13.96 -1.36 1.16
N ASN A 23 -12.67 -1.06 1.16
CA ASN A 23 -11.62 -2.04 1.08
C ASN A 23 -10.76 -1.99 2.35
N ARG A 24 -10.48 -3.14 2.93
CA ARG A 24 -9.58 -3.31 4.06
C ARG A 24 -8.60 -4.42 3.75
N GLY A 25 -7.34 -4.21 4.10
CA GLY A 25 -6.33 -5.23 3.88
C GLY A 25 -5.22 -5.22 4.90
N LEU A 26 -4.69 -6.39 5.16
CA LEU A 26 -3.48 -6.61 5.92
C LEU A 26 -2.41 -7.14 4.99
N PHE A 27 -1.29 -6.45 4.91
CA PHE A 27 -0.20 -6.77 4.01
C PHE A 27 1.12 -6.97 4.75
N PHE A 28 1.92 -7.87 4.21
CA PHE A 28 3.25 -8.21 4.69
C PHE A 28 4.29 -7.82 3.62
N PRO A 29 4.84 -6.59 3.68
CA PRO A 29 5.90 -6.17 2.79
C PRO A 29 7.21 -6.88 3.10
N ILE A 30 7.83 -7.39 2.06
CA ILE A 30 9.19 -7.94 2.08
C ILE A 30 10.00 -7.19 1.03
N GLU A 31 11.13 -6.63 1.42
CA GLU A 31 11.92 -5.77 0.56
C GLU A 31 13.42 -5.99 0.77
N VAL A 32 14.15 -5.93 -0.34
CA VAL A 32 15.62 -5.87 -0.36
C VAL A 32 16.02 -4.48 -0.82
N ASN A 33 16.90 -3.83 -0.05
CA ASN A 33 17.35 -2.48 -0.32
C ASN A 33 18.85 -2.46 -0.60
N PHE A 34 19.22 -1.71 -1.62
CA PHE A 34 20.59 -1.26 -1.86
C PHE A 34 20.72 0.18 -1.36
N LEU A 35 21.73 0.42 -0.55
CA LEU A 35 22.06 1.74 -0.02
C LEU A 35 23.42 2.16 -0.55
N THR A 36 23.51 3.37 -1.06
CA THR A 36 24.82 3.92 -1.46
C THR A 36 25.74 4.10 -0.24
N SER A 37 27.03 4.04 -0.51
CA SER A 37 28.03 4.37 0.50
C SER A 37 27.91 5.84 0.92
N GLY A 38 27.89 6.08 2.23
CA GLY A 38 27.79 7.42 2.80
C GLY A 38 27.55 7.34 4.31
N ASN A 39 28.06 8.29 5.08
CA ASN A 39 27.94 8.24 6.54
C ASN A 39 26.50 8.49 7.01
N LYS A 40 25.95 9.67 6.65
CA LYS A 40 24.62 10.09 7.13
C LYS A 40 23.57 10.13 6.02
N HIS A 41 24.02 10.43 4.80
CA HIS A 41 23.17 10.64 3.63
C HIS A 41 23.34 9.48 2.65
N LYS A 42 22.26 8.80 2.30
CA LYS A 42 22.29 7.62 1.43
C LYS A 42 21.16 7.71 0.41
N LEU A 43 21.47 7.34 -0.81
CA LEU A 43 20.42 7.00 -1.77
C LEU A 43 19.99 5.56 -1.53
N GLU A 44 18.72 5.32 -1.65
CA GLU A 44 18.09 4.02 -1.43
C GLU A 44 17.41 3.56 -2.71
N LEU A 45 17.71 2.34 -3.12
CA LEU A 45 17.02 1.62 -4.17
C LEU A 45 16.50 0.33 -3.57
N GLY A 46 15.21 0.08 -3.64
CA GLY A 46 14.58 -1.10 -3.08
C GLY A 46 13.73 -1.85 -4.10
N LEU A 47 13.66 -3.14 -3.94
CA LEU A 47 12.73 -4.01 -4.64
C LEU A 47 12.03 -4.89 -3.62
N GLY A 48 10.72 -4.99 -3.73
CA GLY A 48 9.94 -5.75 -2.79
C GLY A 48 8.63 -6.30 -3.35
N SER A 49 8.02 -7.13 -2.54
CA SER A 49 6.68 -7.66 -2.77
C SER A 49 5.83 -7.46 -1.52
N ASN A 50 4.59 -7.11 -1.73
CA ASN A 50 3.55 -7.11 -0.72
C ASN A 50 2.66 -8.32 -0.91
N LEU A 51 2.58 -9.14 0.11
CA LEU A 51 1.66 -10.28 0.19
C LEU A 51 0.58 -9.93 1.18
N GLY A 52 -0.69 -10.14 0.85
CA GLY A 52 -1.74 -9.76 1.77
C GLY A 52 -3.08 -10.40 1.55
N ILE A 53 -3.93 -10.19 2.52
CA ILE A 53 -5.34 -10.57 2.50
C ILE A 53 -6.13 -9.28 2.55
N TYR A 54 -7.04 -9.08 1.61
CA TYR A 54 -7.95 -7.95 1.62
C TYR A 54 -9.40 -8.39 1.50
N ASN A 55 -10.25 -7.61 2.11
CA ASN A 55 -11.69 -7.77 2.06
C ASN A 55 -12.26 -6.57 1.29
N GLU A 56 -13.02 -6.85 0.26
CA GLU A 56 -13.75 -5.88 -0.53
C GLU A 56 -15.24 -5.98 -0.18
N HIS A 57 -15.82 -4.87 0.19
CA HIS A 57 -17.25 -4.77 0.46
C HIS A 57 -17.86 -3.74 -0.50
N ILE A 58 -18.73 -4.23 -1.37
CA ILE A 58 -19.45 -3.41 -2.34
C ILE A 58 -20.93 -3.44 -1.96
N SER A 59 -21.52 -2.28 -1.73
CA SER A 59 -22.95 -2.12 -1.52
C SER A 59 -23.55 -1.23 -2.60
N PHE A 60 -24.61 -1.70 -3.20
CA PHE A 60 -25.44 -0.91 -4.14
C PHE A 60 -26.65 -0.38 -3.40
N ILE A 61 -26.91 0.92 -3.58
CA ILE A 61 -28.03 1.64 -2.98
C ILE A 61 -28.98 2.03 -4.10
N GLU A 62 -30.22 1.58 -4.07
CA GLU A 62 -31.26 2.05 -4.97
C GLU A 62 -32.16 3.04 -4.22
N GLU A 63 -32.45 4.17 -4.88
CA GLU A 63 -33.31 5.20 -4.36
C GLU A 63 -34.77 4.78 -4.63
N SER A 64 -35.44 4.25 -3.62
CA SER A 64 -36.89 4.09 -3.64
C SER A 64 -37.56 5.35 -3.10
N LYS A 65 -38.73 5.71 -3.61
CA LYS A 65 -39.40 7.01 -3.39
C LYS A 65 -39.66 7.40 -1.92
N GLU A 66 -39.37 6.53 -0.97
CA GLU A 66 -39.62 6.79 0.45
C GLU A 66 -38.46 6.39 1.41
N GLN A 67 -37.49 5.57 0.97
CA GLN A 67 -36.35 5.16 1.79
C GLN A 67 -35.17 4.67 0.94
N TYR A 68 -33.93 4.91 1.41
CA TYR A 68 -32.73 4.32 0.82
C TYR A 68 -32.61 2.87 1.30
N GLU A 69 -32.81 1.92 0.42
CA GLU A 69 -32.59 0.50 0.73
C GLU A 69 -31.32 -0.02 0.05
N THR A 70 -30.51 -0.75 0.81
CA THR A 70 -29.37 -1.46 0.26
C THR A 70 -29.85 -2.74 -0.40
N ILE A 71 -29.86 -2.79 -1.74
CA ILE A 71 -30.40 -3.92 -2.50
C ILE A 71 -29.43 -5.08 -2.56
N SER A 72 -28.13 -4.79 -2.59
CA SER A 72 -27.12 -5.83 -2.68
C SER A 72 -25.86 -5.41 -1.96
N SER A 73 -25.38 -6.27 -1.09
CA SER A 73 -24.05 -6.13 -0.51
C SER A 73 -23.27 -7.42 -0.73
N THR A 74 -22.09 -7.30 -1.32
CA THR A 74 -21.18 -8.43 -1.54
C THR A 74 -19.90 -8.17 -0.80
N SER A 75 -19.50 -9.14 0.02
CA SER A 75 -18.22 -9.12 0.72
C SER A 75 -17.36 -10.27 0.21
N ASN A 76 -16.18 -9.96 -0.28
CA ASN A 76 -15.27 -10.96 -0.80
C ASN A 76 -13.89 -10.81 -0.15
N THR A 77 -13.34 -11.92 0.33
CA THR A 77 -11.99 -11.92 0.91
C THR A 77 -11.06 -12.57 -0.10
N THR A 78 -10.03 -11.86 -0.49
CA THR A 78 -9.11 -12.29 -1.54
C THR A 78 -7.66 -12.16 -1.07
N PHE A 79 -6.84 -13.12 -1.47
CA PHE A 79 -5.39 -13.02 -1.37
C PHE A 79 -4.87 -12.20 -2.54
N GLY A 80 -4.07 -11.20 -2.23
CA GLY A 80 -3.43 -10.34 -3.22
C GLY A 80 -1.93 -10.23 -3.04
N TYR A 81 -1.25 -9.99 -4.13
CA TYR A 81 0.16 -9.65 -4.11
C TYR A 81 0.45 -8.58 -5.16
N TYR A 82 1.41 -7.71 -4.86
CA TYR A 82 1.93 -6.76 -5.82
C TYR A 82 3.42 -6.54 -5.59
N PHE A 83 4.11 -6.17 -6.64
CA PHE A 83 5.52 -5.81 -6.59
C PHE A 83 5.67 -4.30 -6.51
N PHE A 84 6.67 -3.86 -5.79
CA PHE A 84 7.00 -2.45 -5.69
C PHE A 84 8.52 -2.27 -5.75
N SER A 85 8.91 -1.10 -6.19
CA SER A 85 10.28 -0.62 -6.05
C SER A 85 10.28 0.66 -5.23
N ASN A 86 11.39 0.95 -4.60
CA ASN A 86 11.60 2.19 -3.86
C ASN A 86 12.80 2.91 -4.43
N ILE A 87 12.63 4.20 -4.67
CA ILE A 87 13.72 5.10 -5.02
C ILE A 87 13.63 6.27 -4.06
N GLY A 88 14.64 6.47 -3.25
CA GLY A 88 14.55 7.48 -2.22
C GLY A 88 15.87 7.90 -1.62
N TYR A 89 15.73 8.80 -0.69
CA TYR A 89 16.81 9.33 0.11
C TYR A 89 16.61 8.91 1.56
N ARG A 90 17.68 8.45 2.19
CA ARG A 90 17.75 8.07 3.59
C ARG A 90 18.77 8.90 4.33
N TYR A 91 18.37 9.49 5.43
CA TYR A 91 19.23 10.15 6.38
C TYR A 91 19.28 9.34 7.68
N ILE A 92 20.50 9.08 8.16
CA ILE A 92 20.73 8.40 9.45
C ILE A 92 21.62 9.31 10.29
N SER A 93 21.09 9.77 11.42
CA SER A 93 21.88 10.60 12.34
C SER A 93 22.85 9.74 13.14
N THR A 94 23.88 10.36 13.70
CA THR A 94 24.84 9.71 14.62
C THR A 94 24.20 9.18 15.89
N LYS A 95 23.00 9.64 16.23
CA LYS A 95 22.20 9.19 17.40
C LYS A 95 21.19 8.11 17.04
N GLY A 96 21.23 7.56 15.80
CA GLY A 96 20.32 6.52 15.36
C GLY A 96 18.99 6.99 14.77
N PHE A 97 18.67 8.29 14.79
CA PHE A 97 17.45 8.79 14.15
C PHE A 97 17.52 8.56 12.63
N LEU A 98 16.46 7.99 12.09
CA LEU A 98 16.32 7.65 10.69
C LEU A 98 15.18 8.44 10.06
N PHE A 99 15.45 9.07 8.93
CA PHE A 99 14.47 9.73 8.08
C PHE A 99 14.58 9.20 6.67
N ARG A 100 13.45 8.92 6.02
CA ARG A 100 13.38 8.48 4.64
C ARG A 100 12.31 9.25 3.89
N ILE A 101 12.60 9.59 2.65
CA ILE A 101 11.67 10.18 1.70
C ILE A 101 11.94 9.63 0.32
N GLY A 102 10.91 9.34 -0.46
CA GLY A 102 11.07 8.83 -1.80
C GLY A 102 9.78 8.54 -2.51
N LEU A 103 9.91 7.81 -3.60
CA LEU A 103 8.82 7.33 -4.45
C LEU A 103 8.82 5.81 -4.48
N SER A 104 7.64 5.23 -4.45
CA SER A 104 7.43 3.80 -4.53
C SER A 104 6.53 3.48 -5.72
N PRO A 105 7.08 3.29 -6.92
CA PRO A 105 6.34 2.73 -8.03
C PRO A 105 5.96 1.28 -7.75
N SER A 106 4.70 0.95 -7.98
CA SER A 106 4.11 -0.34 -7.66
C SER A 106 3.38 -0.91 -8.87
N PHE A 107 3.45 -2.24 -9.02
CA PHE A 107 2.88 -2.98 -10.14
C PHE A 107 2.06 -4.15 -9.60
N SER A 108 0.83 -4.26 -10.07
CA SER A 108 -0.04 -5.40 -9.79
C SER A 108 -0.28 -6.21 -11.05
N PHE A 109 -0.23 -7.53 -10.92
CA PHE A 109 -0.50 -8.46 -12.02
C PHE A 109 -1.87 -9.14 -11.88
N ASN A 110 -2.61 -8.87 -10.82
CA ASN A 110 -3.85 -9.55 -10.54
C ASN A 110 -5.07 -8.70 -10.91
N ASP A 111 -5.78 -9.09 -11.97
CA ASP A 111 -6.89 -8.34 -12.57
C ASP A 111 -8.23 -8.50 -11.88
N LYS A 112 -8.36 -9.42 -10.93
CA LYS A 112 -9.70 -9.91 -10.58
C LYS A 112 -10.46 -9.04 -9.58
N HIS A 113 -9.79 -8.14 -8.86
CA HIS A 113 -10.47 -7.42 -7.76
C HIS A 113 -9.93 -6.00 -7.54
N GLY A 114 -10.23 -5.08 -8.45
CA GLY A 114 -10.15 -3.65 -8.19
C GLY A 114 -8.76 -3.02 -8.00
N ILE A 115 -7.70 -3.81 -8.01
CA ILE A 115 -6.35 -3.29 -8.08
C ILE A 115 -6.04 -3.11 -9.55
N THR A 116 -6.02 -1.88 -10.02
CA THR A 116 -5.79 -1.54 -11.42
C THR A 116 -4.47 -2.10 -11.92
N LYS A 117 -4.45 -2.61 -13.16
CA LYS A 117 -3.22 -3.00 -13.87
C LYS A 117 -2.23 -1.85 -14.05
N GLU A 118 -2.69 -0.64 -13.88
CA GLU A 118 -1.88 0.54 -14.11
C GLU A 118 -0.84 0.69 -13.00
N PRO A 119 0.41 0.94 -13.38
CA PRO A 119 1.44 1.25 -12.39
C PRO A 119 1.06 2.54 -11.68
N PHE A 120 1.14 2.52 -10.37
CA PHE A 120 0.91 3.72 -9.58
C PHE A 120 2.14 4.06 -8.74
N ILE A 121 2.34 5.34 -8.52
CA ILE A 121 3.52 5.86 -7.81
C ILE A 121 3.06 6.50 -6.51
N TYR A 122 3.55 5.97 -5.39
CA TYR A 122 3.31 6.57 -4.08
C TYR A 122 4.53 7.35 -3.60
N PRO A 123 4.38 8.62 -3.22
CA PRO A 123 5.37 9.26 -2.38
C PRO A 123 5.31 8.65 -0.98
N TYR A 124 6.46 8.46 -0.36
CA TYR A 124 6.52 8.02 1.03
C TYR A 124 7.45 8.90 1.87
N ILE A 125 7.06 9.08 3.12
CA ILE A 125 7.87 9.68 4.18
C ILE A 125 7.85 8.71 5.36
N SER A 126 9.00 8.46 5.95
CA SER A 126 9.11 7.52 7.06
C SER A 126 10.16 8.00 8.07
N PHE A 127 9.84 7.79 9.33
CA PHE A 127 10.70 8.07 10.47
C PHE A 127 10.94 6.79 11.23
N GLY A 128 12.12 6.65 11.80
CA GLY A 128 12.49 5.46 12.55
C GLY A 128 13.76 5.64 13.36
N TYR A 129 14.22 4.53 13.91
CA TYR A 129 15.46 4.46 14.65
C TYR A 129 16.30 3.29 14.14
N SER A 130 17.59 3.52 13.95
CA SER A 130 18.56 2.51 13.54
C SER A 130 19.44 2.15 14.75
N PHE A 131 19.51 0.91 15.05
CA PHE A 131 20.33 0.34 16.12
C PHE A 131 21.68 -0.10 15.62
#